data_5b3d1e96cb3723a4fe48f51e1c062e3b
#
_entry.id   5b3d1e96cb3723a4fe48f51e1c062e3b
#
_cell.length_a   1.000
_cell.length_b   1.000
_cell.length_c   1.000
_cell.angle_alpha   90.00
_cell.angle_beta   90.00
_cell.angle_gamma   90.00
#
_symmetry.space_group_name_H-M   'P 1'
#
loop_
_entity.id
_entity.type
_entity.pdbx_description
1 polymer ?
#
loop_
_entity_poly.entity_id
_entity_poly.type
_entity_poly.pdbx_seq_one_letter_code
_entity_poly.pdbx_strand_id
1 'polypeptide(L)'
;MRIFNNEKSMKKEWNDVREFHEKFGHPVAEEPRMIDRKRALSRGKWMNEEVAEFLIADSIYEQADAMIDLMYFALGTLVEMGLEADELFDIVQKANMAKLWPDGKPHYNPKDGKVIKPEGWEDPAPKIRAYIDSVIAAKSNK
;
A
#
# COMPACT_ATOMS: atom_id res chain seq x y z
N MET A 1 9.25 4.90 26.58
CA MET A 1 8.24 5.91 26.26
C MET A 1 8.15 6.07 24.74
N ARG A 2 6.97 5.81 24.18
CA ARG A 2 6.77 6.05 22.75
C ARG A 2 6.57 7.54 22.53
N ILE A 3 7.46 8.14 21.75
CA ILE A 3 7.25 9.49 21.24
C ILE A 3 6.39 9.32 20.00
N PHE A 4 5.14 9.81 20.08
CA PHE A 4 4.28 9.84 18.91
C PHE A 4 4.73 11.00 18.02
N ASN A 5 5.52 10.67 17.02
CA ASN A 5 5.76 11.62 15.94
C ASN A 5 4.49 11.68 15.10
N ASN A 6 3.97 12.89 14.89
CA ASN A 6 2.84 13.13 14.00
C ASN A 6 3.21 12.94 12.52
N GLU A 7 4.43 12.50 12.24
CA GLU A 7 4.83 12.17 10.88
C GLU A 7 4.18 10.87 10.47
N LYS A 8 3.38 10.95 9.43
CA LYS A 8 2.77 9.76 8.85
C LYS A 8 3.85 8.86 8.31
N SER A 9 3.80 7.60 8.69
CA SER A 9 4.70 6.56 8.21
C SER A 9 4.61 6.41 6.69
N MET A 10 5.67 5.92 6.05
CA MET A 10 5.80 5.63 4.64
C MET A 10 6.06 6.85 3.73
N LYS A 11 5.97 8.07 4.21
CA LYS A 11 6.28 9.24 3.40
C LYS A 11 7.75 9.27 2.98
N LYS A 12 8.66 8.98 3.92
CA LYS A 12 10.09 8.89 3.64
C LYS A 12 10.37 7.78 2.62
N GLU A 13 9.83 6.60 2.84
CA GLU A 13 10.06 5.44 1.98
C GLU A 13 9.51 5.69 0.57
N TRP A 14 8.33 6.29 0.47
CA TRP A 14 7.78 6.67 -0.83
C TRP A 14 8.67 7.67 -1.57
N ASN A 15 9.17 8.68 -0.85
CA ASN A 15 10.08 9.68 -1.42
C ASN A 15 11.40 9.05 -1.86
N ASP A 16 11.94 8.11 -1.10
CA ASP A 16 13.15 7.37 -1.45
C ASP A 16 12.97 6.61 -2.77
N VAL A 17 11.83 5.92 -2.92
CA VAL A 17 11.52 5.17 -4.13
C VAL A 17 11.31 6.11 -5.31
N ARG A 18 10.64 7.24 -5.09
CA ARG A 18 10.47 8.27 -6.12
C ARG A 18 11.83 8.77 -6.62
N GLU A 19 12.76 9.05 -5.71
CA GLU A 19 14.12 9.45 -6.07
C GLU A 19 14.80 8.39 -6.94
N PHE A 20 14.64 7.11 -6.59
CA PHE A 20 15.16 6.02 -7.39
C PHE A 20 14.57 6.05 -8.80
N HIS A 21 13.24 6.21 -8.93
CA HIS A 21 12.59 6.30 -10.22
C HIS A 21 13.14 7.46 -11.06
N GLU A 22 13.29 8.62 -10.45
CA GLU A 22 13.80 9.80 -11.13
C GLU A 22 15.23 9.59 -11.64
N LYS A 23 16.09 9.04 -10.81
CA LYS A 23 17.50 8.83 -11.16
C LYS A 23 17.73 7.71 -12.16
N PHE A 24 16.90 6.69 -12.15
CA PHE A 24 17.06 5.53 -13.01
C PHE A 24 16.12 5.52 -14.22
N GLY A 25 15.41 6.62 -14.45
CA GLY A 25 14.57 6.76 -15.65
C GLY A 25 13.29 5.94 -15.63
N HIS A 26 12.81 5.55 -14.44
CA HIS A 26 11.50 4.93 -14.30
C HIS A 26 10.39 5.97 -14.28
N PRO A 27 9.16 5.60 -14.67
CA PRO A 27 8.05 6.56 -14.68
C PRO A 27 7.75 7.15 -13.30
N VAL A 28 7.42 8.43 -13.28
CA VAL A 28 6.92 9.17 -12.12
C VAL A 28 5.72 9.98 -12.59
N ALA A 29 4.59 9.87 -11.93
CA ALA A 29 3.42 10.68 -12.23
C ALA A 29 3.31 11.84 -11.25
N GLU A 30 3.05 13.04 -11.78
CA GLU A 30 2.83 14.24 -10.95
C GLU A 30 1.36 14.33 -10.49
N GLU A 31 0.46 13.65 -11.19
CA GLU A 31 -0.96 13.61 -10.88
C GLU A 31 -1.44 12.16 -10.78
N PRO A 32 -2.47 11.89 -9.95
CA PRO A 32 -3.03 10.55 -9.89
C PRO A 32 -3.50 10.06 -11.25
N ARG A 33 -3.07 8.87 -11.60
CA ARG A 33 -3.47 8.23 -12.86
C ARG A 33 -3.40 6.71 -12.73
N MET A 34 -4.20 6.04 -13.52
CA MET A 34 -4.11 4.61 -13.69
C MET A 34 -2.84 4.28 -14.48
N ILE A 35 -2.10 3.24 -14.07
CA ILE A 35 -0.97 2.72 -14.85
C ILE A 35 -1.53 2.06 -16.12
N ASP A 36 -0.86 2.27 -17.27
CA ASP A 36 -1.24 1.56 -18.48
C ASP A 36 -1.05 0.05 -18.32
N ARG A 37 -1.80 -0.72 -19.10
CA ARG A 37 -1.87 -2.17 -18.95
C ARG A 37 -0.51 -2.84 -19.14
N LYS A 38 0.28 -2.42 -20.11
CA LYS A 38 1.59 -3.02 -20.38
C LYS A 38 2.53 -2.83 -19.20
N ARG A 39 2.56 -1.62 -18.64
CA ARG A 39 3.40 -1.33 -17.48
C ARG A 39 2.91 -2.05 -16.23
N ALA A 40 1.59 -2.12 -16.03
CA ALA A 40 1.00 -2.87 -14.93
C ALA A 40 1.38 -4.35 -14.97
N LEU A 41 1.37 -4.96 -16.16
CA LEU A 41 1.79 -6.35 -16.34
C LEU A 41 3.26 -6.55 -15.96
N SER A 42 4.14 -5.64 -16.38
CA SER A 42 5.57 -5.70 -16.03
C SER A 42 5.77 -5.58 -14.52
N ARG A 43 5.14 -4.61 -13.89
CA ARG A 43 5.28 -4.42 -12.45
C ARG A 43 4.66 -5.56 -11.65
N GLY A 44 3.53 -6.06 -12.09
CA GLY A 44 2.90 -7.24 -11.49
C GLY A 44 3.79 -8.47 -11.57
N LYS A 45 4.45 -8.67 -12.71
CA LYS A 45 5.41 -9.77 -12.88
C LYS A 45 6.57 -9.65 -11.89
N TRP A 46 7.15 -8.46 -11.75
CA TRP A 46 8.26 -8.26 -10.82
C TRP A 46 7.85 -8.50 -9.37
N MET A 47 6.65 -8.06 -8.98
CA MET A 47 6.13 -8.33 -7.63
C MET A 47 5.87 -9.82 -7.42
N ASN A 48 5.36 -10.53 -8.42
CA ASN A 48 5.15 -11.97 -8.34
C ASN A 48 6.46 -12.73 -8.22
N GLU A 49 7.53 -12.27 -8.84
CA GLU A 49 8.86 -12.85 -8.68
C GLU A 49 9.33 -12.78 -7.22
N GLU A 50 9.08 -11.66 -6.53
CA GLU A 50 9.42 -11.52 -5.11
C GLU A 50 8.58 -12.44 -4.22
N VAL A 51 7.29 -12.60 -4.53
CA VAL A 51 6.43 -13.57 -3.84
C VAL A 51 6.98 -14.99 -4.03
N ALA A 52 7.38 -15.34 -5.25
CA ALA A 52 7.96 -16.65 -5.53
C ALA A 52 9.27 -16.86 -4.76
N GLU A 53 10.14 -15.86 -4.70
CA GLU A 53 11.38 -15.91 -3.93
C GLU A 53 11.10 -16.13 -2.44
N PHE A 54 10.11 -15.44 -1.90
CA PHE A 54 9.68 -15.64 -0.51
C PHE A 54 9.24 -17.08 -0.26
N LEU A 55 8.47 -17.67 -1.18
CA LEU A 55 7.93 -19.02 -1.01
C LEU A 55 9.01 -20.10 -1.03
N ILE A 56 10.11 -19.89 -1.75
CA ILE A 56 11.21 -20.88 -1.83
C ILE A 56 12.38 -20.54 -0.90
N ALA A 57 12.30 -19.44 -0.15
CA ALA A 57 13.38 -19.00 0.71
C ALA A 57 13.68 -20.02 1.82
N ASP A 58 14.97 -20.27 2.06
CA ASP A 58 15.43 -21.23 3.08
C ASP A 58 15.96 -20.57 4.34
N SER A 59 15.91 -19.23 4.40
CA SER A 59 16.45 -18.49 5.55
C SER A 59 15.65 -17.22 5.82
N ILE A 60 15.77 -16.73 7.04
CA ILE A 60 15.15 -15.46 7.44
C ILE A 60 15.69 -14.30 6.59
N TYR A 61 16.94 -14.39 6.18
CA TYR A 61 17.58 -13.35 5.35
C TYR A 61 16.93 -13.24 3.99
N GLU A 62 16.70 -14.36 3.35
CA GLU A 62 16.03 -14.43 2.05
C GLU A 62 14.57 -14.02 2.15
N GLN A 63 13.87 -14.44 3.20
CA GLN A 63 12.48 -14.04 3.43
C GLN A 63 12.36 -12.52 3.61
N ALA A 64 13.22 -11.94 4.43
CA ALA A 64 13.23 -10.50 4.67
C ALA A 64 13.56 -9.72 3.39
N ASP A 65 14.55 -10.16 2.64
CA ASP A 65 14.95 -9.53 1.38
C ASP A 65 13.78 -9.50 0.39
N ALA A 66 13.11 -10.63 0.21
CA ALA A 66 11.96 -10.73 -0.69
C ALA A 66 10.82 -9.80 -0.27
N MET A 67 10.53 -9.71 1.02
CA MET A 67 9.45 -8.84 1.52
C MET A 67 9.78 -7.35 1.34
N ILE A 68 11.02 -6.95 1.59
CA ILE A 68 11.45 -5.56 1.38
C ILE A 68 11.41 -5.21 -0.10
N ASP A 69 11.89 -6.11 -0.97
CA ASP A 69 11.83 -5.89 -2.42
C ASP A 69 10.39 -5.78 -2.93
N LEU A 70 9.48 -6.60 -2.38
CA LEU A 70 8.06 -6.52 -2.71
C LEU A 70 7.47 -5.15 -2.30
N MET A 71 7.80 -4.67 -1.10
CA MET A 71 7.38 -3.35 -0.64
C MET A 71 7.95 -2.25 -1.54
N TYR A 72 9.20 -2.39 -1.95
CA TYR A 72 9.85 -1.42 -2.83
C TYR A 72 9.12 -1.32 -4.18
N PHE A 73 8.77 -2.45 -4.76
CA PHE A 73 7.98 -2.49 -6.01
C PHE A 73 6.58 -1.92 -5.83
N ALA A 74 5.93 -2.23 -4.71
CA ALA A 74 4.59 -1.70 -4.43
C ALA A 74 4.62 -0.17 -4.31
N LEU A 75 5.58 0.37 -3.57
CA LEU A 75 5.77 1.82 -3.45
C LEU A 75 6.09 2.45 -4.80
N GLY A 76 6.96 1.82 -5.60
CA GLY A 76 7.26 2.28 -6.95
C GLY A 76 6.05 2.30 -7.86
N THR A 77 5.15 1.35 -7.69
CA THR A 77 3.89 1.32 -8.44
C THR A 77 3.03 2.53 -8.08
N LEU A 78 2.94 2.88 -6.79
CA LEU A 78 2.23 4.08 -6.36
C LEU A 78 2.90 5.36 -6.88
N VAL A 79 4.23 5.40 -6.93
CA VAL A 79 4.97 6.52 -7.55
C VAL A 79 4.56 6.70 -9.02
N GLU A 80 4.47 5.60 -9.75
CA GLU A 80 4.04 5.63 -11.17
C GLU A 80 2.58 6.02 -11.33
N MET A 81 1.76 5.79 -10.30
CA MET A 81 0.36 6.20 -10.27
C MET A 81 0.17 7.64 -9.77
N GLY A 82 1.22 8.28 -9.28
CA GLY A 82 1.12 9.63 -8.72
C GLY A 82 0.38 9.68 -7.39
N LEU A 83 0.43 8.59 -6.61
CA LEU A 83 -0.26 8.47 -5.33
C LEU A 83 0.73 8.24 -4.19
N GLU A 84 0.70 9.13 -3.20
CA GLU A 84 1.46 8.94 -1.97
C GLU A 84 0.81 7.85 -1.12
N ALA A 85 1.63 7.12 -0.36
CA ALA A 85 1.17 5.93 0.35
C ALA A 85 0.58 6.23 1.73
N ASP A 86 0.96 7.32 2.38
CA ASP A 86 0.68 7.58 3.79
C ASP A 86 -0.81 7.63 4.12
N GLU A 87 -1.58 8.49 3.45
CA GLU A 87 -3.02 8.62 3.70
C GLU A 87 -3.79 7.36 3.30
N LEU A 88 -3.42 6.76 2.17
CA LEU A 88 -4.05 5.53 1.70
C LEU A 88 -3.83 4.39 2.67
N PHE A 89 -2.61 4.25 3.19
CA PHE A 89 -2.31 3.24 4.19
C PHE A 89 -3.12 3.46 5.47
N ASP A 90 -3.24 4.72 5.91
CA ASP A 90 -4.01 5.08 7.09
C ASP A 90 -5.50 4.72 6.94
N ILE A 91 -6.08 4.98 5.78
CA ILE A 91 -7.46 4.61 5.47
C ILE A 91 -7.66 3.10 5.63
N VAL A 92 -6.74 2.30 5.08
CA VAL A 92 -6.80 0.84 5.17
C VAL A 92 -6.56 0.38 6.61
N GLN A 93 -5.62 0.99 7.33
CA GLN A 93 -5.35 0.67 8.73
C GLN A 93 -6.60 0.87 9.59
N LYS A 94 -7.26 2.00 9.43
CA LYS A 94 -8.50 2.28 10.17
C LYS A 94 -9.61 1.28 9.85
N ALA A 95 -9.76 0.93 8.58
CA ALA A 95 -10.74 -0.07 8.17
C ALA A 95 -10.42 -1.45 8.75
N ASN A 96 -9.14 -1.82 8.80
CA ASN A 96 -8.73 -3.09 9.39
C ASN A 96 -8.96 -3.12 10.89
N MET A 97 -8.64 -2.06 11.61
CA MET A 97 -8.88 -1.98 13.06
C MET A 97 -10.37 -1.94 13.39
N ALA A 98 -11.19 -1.41 12.51
CA ALA A 98 -12.65 -1.39 12.67
C ALA A 98 -13.30 -2.78 12.53
N LYS A 99 -12.52 -3.80 12.19
CA LYS A 99 -12.99 -5.20 12.19
C LYS A 99 -13.12 -5.78 13.59
N LEU A 100 -12.64 -5.10 14.63
CA LEU A 100 -12.92 -5.49 15.99
C LEU A 100 -14.42 -5.36 16.26
N TRP A 101 -14.99 -6.35 16.96
CA TRP A 101 -16.40 -6.38 17.30
C TRP A 101 -16.66 -5.48 18.51
N PRO A 102 -17.95 -5.17 18.83
CA PRO A 102 -18.26 -4.31 19.99
C PRO A 102 -17.71 -4.81 21.33
N ASP A 103 -17.40 -6.11 21.43
CA ASP A 103 -16.73 -6.69 22.61
C ASP A 103 -15.23 -6.35 22.68
N GLY A 104 -14.70 -5.60 21.71
CA GLY A 104 -13.30 -5.25 21.62
C GLY A 104 -12.40 -6.37 21.11
N LYS A 105 -12.99 -7.47 20.62
CA LYS A 105 -12.26 -8.66 20.20
C LYS A 105 -12.47 -8.97 18.72
N PRO A 106 -11.49 -9.60 18.07
CA PRO A 106 -11.70 -10.13 16.73
C PRO A 106 -12.52 -11.42 16.78
N HIS A 107 -13.30 -11.66 15.72
CA HIS A 107 -14.00 -12.91 15.53
C HIS A 107 -13.45 -13.56 14.25
N TYR A 108 -13.26 -14.86 14.29
CA TYR A 108 -12.62 -15.59 13.20
C TYR A 108 -13.55 -16.63 12.60
N ASN A 109 -13.44 -16.82 11.30
CA ASN A 109 -14.08 -17.93 10.62
C ASN A 109 -13.35 -19.22 11.01
N PRO A 110 -14.05 -20.20 11.62
CA PRO A 110 -13.40 -21.44 12.06
C PRO A 110 -12.87 -22.30 10.90
N LYS A 111 -13.32 -22.06 9.67
CA LYS A 111 -12.89 -22.84 8.50
C LYS A 111 -11.55 -22.40 7.93
N ASP A 112 -11.30 -21.10 7.87
CA ASP A 112 -10.10 -20.56 7.22
C ASP A 112 -9.28 -19.63 8.11
N GLY A 113 -9.74 -19.34 9.33
CA GLY A 113 -9.05 -18.46 10.27
C GLY A 113 -9.09 -16.98 9.91
N LYS A 114 -9.84 -16.59 8.90
CA LYS A 114 -9.96 -15.18 8.51
C LYS A 114 -10.85 -14.42 9.47
N VAL A 115 -10.53 -13.12 9.65
CA VAL A 115 -11.32 -12.23 10.49
C VAL A 115 -12.71 -12.03 9.88
N ILE A 116 -13.74 -12.16 10.73
CA ILE A 116 -15.12 -11.87 10.35
C ILE A 116 -15.40 -10.41 10.64
N LYS A 117 -15.91 -9.70 9.64
CA LYS A 117 -16.28 -8.29 9.78
C LYS A 117 -17.55 -8.16 10.60
N PRO A 118 -17.61 -7.23 11.59
CA PRO A 118 -18.82 -6.99 12.34
C PRO A 118 -19.90 -6.38 11.45
N GLU A 119 -21.15 -6.49 11.90
CA GLU A 119 -22.26 -5.82 11.22
C GLU A 119 -22.03 -4.32 11.19
N GLY A 120 -22.30 -3.69 10.05
CA GLY A 120 -22.08 -2.26 9.85
C GLY A 120 -20.65 -1.86 9.54
N TRP A 121 -19.73 -2.84 9.38
CA TRP A 121 -18.37 -2.52 8.96
C TRP A 121 -18.39 -1.87 7.58
N GLU A 122 -17.66 -0.76 7.46
CA GLU A 122 -17.58 -0.01 6.19
C GLU A 122 -16.34 -0.38 5.40
N ASP A 123 -16.54 -0.74 4.13
CA ASP A 123 -15.46 -0.97 3.19
C ASP A 123 -14.67 0.33 3.00
N PRO A 124 -13.35 0.29 2.95
CA PRO A 124 -12.54 1.50 2.77
C PRO A 124 -12.59 2.08 1.34
N ALA A 125 -13.12 1.34 0.36
CA ALA A 125 -13.10 1.78 -1.03
C ALA A 125 -13.71 3.17 -1.26
N PRO A 126 -14.87 3.55 -0.66
CA PRO A 126 -15.39 4.90 -0.83
C PRO A 126 -14.47 5.99 -0.28
N LYS A 127 -13.77 5.72 0.83
CA LYS A 127 -12.82 6.67 1.43
C LYS A 127 -11.57 6.81 0.59
N ILE A 128 -11.08 5.71 0.03
CA ILE A 128 -9.95 5.72 -0.93
C ILE A 128 -10.32 6.57 -2.13
N ARG A 129 -11.50 6.35 -2.71
CA ARG A 129 -11.97 7.12 -3.85
C ARG A 129 -12.06 8.61 -3.52
N ALA A 130 -12.68 8.96 -2.39
CA ALA A 130 -12.82 10.35 -1.97
C ALA A 130 -11.47 11.03 -1.78
N TYR A 131 -10.50 10.32 -1.19
CA TYR A 131 -9.15 10.84 -1.02
C TYR A 131 -8.48 11.10 -2.37
N ILE A 132 -8.51 10.13 -3.28
CA ILE A 132 -7.90 10.27 -4.61
C ILE A 132 -8.56 11.42 -5.37
N ASP A 133 -9.88 11.52 -5.33
CA ASP A 133 -10.62 12.61 -5.97
C ASP A 133 -10.19 13.97 -5.40
N SER A 134 -9.95 14.06 -4.10
CA SER A 134 -9.47 15.29 -3.46
C SER A 134 -8.08 15.69 -3.94
N VAL A 135 -7.19 14.71 -4.14
CA VAL A 135 -5.85 14.97 -4.67
C VAL A 135 -5.92 15.44 -6.12
N ILE A 136 -6.77 14.82 -6.93
CA ILE A 136 -6.98 15.23 -8.32
C ILE A 136 -7.49 16.67 -8.36
N ALA A 137 -8.50 17.02 -7.56
CA ALA A 137 -9.06 18.37 -7.50
C ALA A 137 -8.02 19.40 -7.07
N ALA A 138 -7.18 19.09 -6.07
CA ALA A 138 -6.12 19.99 -5.61
C ALA A 138 -5.06 20.26 -6.69
N LYS A 139 -4.73 19.23 -7.50
CA LYS A 139 -3.77 19.38 -8.60
C LYS A 139 -4.37 20.18 -9.76
N SER A 140 -5.68 20.05 -10.03
CA SER A 140 -6.36 20.75 -11.11
C SER A 140 -6.50 22.25 -10.84
N ASN A 141 -6.46 22.68 -9.58
CA ASN A 141 -6.61 24.08 -9.16
C ASN A 141 -5.29 24.87 -9.14
N LYS A 142 -4.21 24.29 -9.62
CA LYS A 142 -2.90 24.96 -9.71
C LYS A 142 -2.70 25.61 -11.07
#